data_632e716b1c362f315297a172b7258aa3
#
_entry.id   632e716b1c362f315297a172b7258aa3
#
_cell.length_a   1.000
_cell.length_b   1.000
_cell.length_c   1.000
_cell.angle_alpha   90.00
_cell.angle_beta   90.00
_cell.angle_gamma   90.00
#
_symmetry.space_group_name_H-M   'P 1'
#
loop_
_entity.id
_entity.type
_entity.pdbx_description
1 polymer ?
#
loop_
_entity_poly.entity_id
_entity_poly.type
_entity_poly.pdbx_seq_one_letter_code
_entity_poly.pdbx_strand_id
1 'polypeptide(L)'
;RTRFPPEPNGYLHIGHAKSICINFGLARDYGGICHLRFDDTNPEKEDTEYVNSIIDAVKWLGFDWNGSAGAAPYQASDYFDFMYRAAEYLIEAGHAYVDEQSAEDMRANRGDFGKPGIDSPYRSRTPAENLMRFREMRDGQHADGAMVLRAKIDMASPNINLRDPAIYRIRRA
;
A
#
# COMPACT_ATOMS: atom_id res chain seq x y z
N ARG A 1 14.99 -7.57 10.66
CA ARG A 1 14.40 -7.94 9.36
C ARG A 1 14.31 -6.74 8.45
N THR A 2 14.60 -6.91 7.17
CA THR A 2 14.44 -5.92 6.11
C THR A 2 13.53 -6.46 5.01
N ARG A 3 13.19 -5.63 4.03
CA ARG A 3 12.31 -6.00 2.93
C ARG A 3 12.70 -5.25 1.66
N PHE A 4 12.71 -5.93 0.56
CA PHE A 4 12.71 -5.34 -0.78
C PHE A 4 11.33 -5.59 -1.43
N PRO A 5 10.47 -4.55 -1.56
CA PRO A 5 9.10 -4.70 -2.05
C PRO A 5 8.93 -4.05 -3.44
N PRO A 6 9.45 -4.65 -4.52
CA PRO A 6 9.27 -4.08 -5.85
C PRO A 6 7.83 -4.24 -6.34
N GLU A 7 7.33 -3.25 -7.08
CA GLU A 7 6.14 -3.38 -7.92
C GLU A 7 6.56 -4.01 -9.26
N PRO A 8 5.95 -5.14 -9.71
CA PRO A 8 6.38 -5.83 -10.92
C PRO A 8 5.79 -5.21 -12.20
N ASN A 9 6.03 -3.91 -12.41
CA ASN A 9 5.51 -3.10 -13.50
C ASN A 9 6.57 -2.59 -14.47
N GLY A 10 7.81 -3.07 -14.35
CA GLY A 10 8.93 -2.69 -15.19
C GLY A 10 10.26 -3.30 -14.77
N TYR A 11 11.28 -3.11 -15.61
CA TYR A 11 12.64 -3.57 -15.33
C TYR A 11 13.29 -2.72 -14.22
N LEU A 12 14.19 -3.38 -13.46
CA LEU A 12 14.97 -2.70 -12.45
C LEU A 12 16.04 -1.77 -13.06
N HIS A 13 16.37 -0.73 -12.34
CA HIS A 13 17.46 0.18 -12.66
C HIS A 13 18.42 0.34 -11.48
N ILE A 14 19.49 1.12 -11.62
CA ILE A 14 20.54 1.25 -10.59
C ILE A 14 20.02 1.71 -9.23
N GLY A 15 18.94 2.48 -9.18
CA GLY A 15 18.29 2.86 -7.91
C GLY A 15 17.72 1.65 -7.15
N HIS A 16 17.16 0.69 -7.87
CA HIS A 16 16.70 -0.57 -7.27
C HIS A 16 17.88 -1.44 -6.81
N ALA A 17 18.96 -1.52 -7.60
CA ALA A 17 20.17 -2.24 -7.20
C ALA A 17 20.74 -1.68 -5.88
N LYS A 18 20.79 -0.36 -5.72
CA LYS A 18 21.16 0.29 -4.46
C LYS A 18 20.24 -0.16 -3.31
N SER A 19 18.93 -0.16 -3.50
CA SER A 19 17.97 -0.58 -2.48
C SER A 19 18.13 -2.06 -2.11
N ILE A 20 18.35 -2.92 -3.12
CA ILE A 20 18.63 -4.36 -2.90
C ILE A 20 19.89 -4.52 -2.05
N CYS A 21 21.01 -3.91 -2.46
CA CYS A 21 22.29 -4.02 -1.73
C CYS A 21 22.16 -3.52 -0.28
N ILE A 22 21.44 -2.43 -0.03
CA ILE A 22 21.23 -1.92 1.33
C ILE A 22 20.40 -2.92 2.16
N ASN A 23 19.24 -3.33 1.66
CA ASN A 23 18.30 -4.15 2.44
C ASN A 23 18.85 -5.56 2.70
N PHE A 24 19.37 -6.21 1.67
CA PHE A 24 19.96 -7.54 1.79
C PHE A 24 21.31 -7.50 2.52
N GLY A 25 22.14 -6.49 2.26
CA GLY A 25 23.42 -6.30 2.93
C GLY A 25 23.27 -6.11 4.42
N LEU A 26 22.35 -5.21 4.86
CA LEU A 26 22.05 -5.03 6.28
C LEU A 26 21.55 -6.32 6.93
N ALA A 27 20.66 -7.07 6.28
CA ALA A 27 20.19 -8.34 6.79
C ALA A 27 21.37 -9.31 7.00
N ARG A 28 22.23 -9.46 5.99
CA ARG A 28 23.42 -10.31 6.07
C ARG A 28 24.38 -9.88 7.18
N ASP A 29 24.73 -8.59 7.22
CA ASP A 29 25.76 -8.07 8.11
C ASP A 29 25.34 -8.13 9.60
N TYR A 30 24.03 -8.12 9.87
CA TYR A 30 23.46 -8.23 11.22
C TYR A 30 22.81 -9.59 11.51
N GLY A 31 23.07 -10.62 10.71
CA GLY A 31 22.52 -11.97 10.91
C GLY A 31 20.99 -12.04 10.84
N GLY A 32 20.38 -11.16 10.08
CA GLY A 32 18.94 -11.08 9.89
C GLY A 32 18.46 -11.73 8.59
N ILE A 33 17.23 -11.44 8.22
CA ILE A 33 16.57 -11.95 7.01
C ILE A 33 16.02 -10.76 6.22
N CYS A 34 16.25 -10.74 4.91
CA CYS A 34 15.56 -9.85 3.98
C CYS A 34 14.46 -10.62 3.26
N HIS A 35 13.25 -10.05 3.24
CA HIS A 35 12.12 -10.60 2.51
C HIS A 35 12.02 -9.94 1.13
N LEU A 36 11.92 -10.76 0.08
CA LEU A 36 11.44 -10.32 -1.23
C LEU A 36 9.92 -10.48 -1.25
N ARG A 37 9.21 -9.36 -1.39
CA ARG A 37 7.75 -9.34 -1.46
C ARG A 37 7.31 -8.41 -2.57
N PHE A 38 6.75 -8.93 -3.61
CA PHE A 38 6.16 -8.14 -4.67
C PHE A 38 4.99 -7.30 -4.14
N ASP A 39 4.96 -6.02 -4.51
CA ASP A 39 3.81 -5.14 -4.29
C ASP A 39 2.91 -5.19 -5.52
N ASP A 40 2.29 -6.34 -5.70
CA ASP A 40 1.45 -6.73 -6.84
C ASP A 40 -0.04 -6.44 -6.55
N THR A 41 -0.33 -5.22 -6.13
CA THR A 41 -1.70 -4.80 -5.78
C THR A 41 -2.45 -4.11 -6.92
N ASN A 42 -1.81 -3.92 -8.07
CA ASN A 42 -2.40 -3.28 -9.24
C ASN A 42 -2.42 -4.21 -10.47
N PRO A 43 -3.46 -5.02 -10.64
CA PRO A 43 -3.52 -6.07 -11.68
C PRO A 43 -3.44 -5.56 -13.13
N GLU A 44 -3.67 -4.25 -13.36
CA GLU A 44 -3.60 -3.66 -14.70
C GLU A 44 -2.16 -3.44 -15.22
N LYS A 45 -1.16 -3.49 -14.35
CA LYS A 45 0.22 -3.09 -14.67
C LYS A 45 1.26 -4.18 -14.46
N GLU A 46 0.85 -5.33 -13.98
CA GLU A 46 1.76 -6.37 -13.53
C GLU A 46 1.94 -7.42 -14.61
N ASP A 47 3.19 -7.81 -14.84
CA ASP A 47 3.54 -8.85 -15.82
C ASP A 47 4.51 -9.85 -15.19
N THR A 48 4.27 -11.13 -15.48
CA THR A 48 5.13 -12.25 -15.07
C THR A 48 6.57 -12.09 -15.57
N GLU A 49 6.77 -11.44 -16.72
CA GLU A 49 8.09 -11.14 -17.23
C GLU A 49 8.89 -10.27 -16.26
N TYR A 50 8.28 -9.22 -15.70
CA TYR A 50 8.95 -8.36 -14.74
C TYR A 50 9.21 -9.06 -13.41
N VAL A 51 8.29 -9.92 -12.95
CA VAL A 51 8.52 -10.76 -11.76
C VAL A 51 9.78 -11.60 -11.92
N ASN A 52 9.91 -12.32 -13.03
CA ASN A 52 11.07 -13.16 -13.33
C ASN A 52 12.37 -12.34 -13.45
N SER A 53 12.32 -11.21 -14.15
CA SER A 53 13.45 -10.30 -14.29
C SER A 53 13.95 -9.75 -12.95
N ILE A 54 13.04 -9.42 -12.03
CA ILE A 54 13.37 -8.93 -10.70
C ILE A 54 14.03 -10.04 -9.87
N ILE A 55 13.49 -11.26 -9.92
CA ILE A 55 14.06 -12.44 -9.27
C ILE A 55 15.50 -12.67 -9.74
N ASP A 56 15.70 -12.67 -11.07
CA ASP A 56 17.01 -12.89 -11.66
C ASP A 56 18.00 -11.78 -11.30
N ALA A 57 17.56 -10.52 -11.24
CA ALA A 57 18.39 -9.41 -10.84
C ALA A 57 18.85 -9.50 -9.37
N VAL A 58 17.97 -9.91 -8.45
CA VAL A 58 18.32 -10.12 -7.04
C VAL A 58 19.35 -11.25 -6.90
N LYS A 59 19.15 -12.36 -7.61
CA LYS A 59 20.11 -13.48 -7.65
C LYS A 59 21.45 -13.08 -8.28
N TRP A 60 21.42 -12.35 -9.37
CA TRP A 60 22.63 -11.86 -10.04
C TRP A 60 23.46 -10.95 -9.13
N LEU A 61 22.83 -10.16 -8.26
CA LEU A 61 23.50 -9.37 -7.23
C LEU A 61 24.05 -10.23 -6.06
N GLY A 62 23.82 -11.54 -6.05
CA GLY A 62 24.35 -12.48 -5.07
C GLY A 62 23.51 -12.59 -3.80
N PHE A 63 22.21 -12.31 -3.86
CA PHE A 63 21.33 -12.40 -2.70
C PHE A 63 20.25 -13.46 -2.85
N ASP A 64 19.90 -14.07 -1.69
CA ASP A 64 18.73 -14.90 -1.47
C ASP A 64 17.79 -14.26 -0.46
N TRP A 65 16.52 -14.65 -0.48
CA TRP A 65 15.47 -14.05 0.35
C TRP A 65 14.74 -15.07 1.23
N ASN A 66 13.90 -14.53 2.16
CA ASN A 66 13.03 -15.29 3.05
C ASN A 66 13.77 -16.32 3.95
N GLY A 67 15.09 -16.19 4.10
CA GLY A 67 15.91 -16.98 5.00
C GLY A 67 16.24 -18.38 4.52
N SER A 68 15.91 -18.75 3.28
CA SER A 68 16.31 -20.03 2.67
C SER A 68 16.51 -19.91 1.18
N ALA A 69 17.54 -20.55 0.66
CA ALA A 69 17.79 -20.63 -0.77
C ALA A 69 16.62 -21.31 -1.50
N GLY A 70 16.16 -20.68 -2.58
CA GLY A 70 15.05 -21.20 -3.38
C GLY A 70 13.65 -21.00 -2.78
N ALA A 71 13.50 -20.26 -1.69
CA ALA A 71 12.18 -19.89 -1.19
C ALA A 71 11.40 -19.06 -2.22
N ALA A 72 10.09 -19.29 -2.31
CA ALA A 72 9.23 -18.45 -3.14
C ALA A 72 9.18 -17.01 -2.58
N PRO A 73 9.16 -15.98 -3.45
CA PRO A 73 8.88 -14.63 -3.01
C PRO A 73 7.46 -14.54 -2.42
N TYR A 74 7.23 -13.58 -1.55
CA TYR A 74 5.88 -13.23 -1.11
C TYR A 74 5.21 -12.32 -2.15
N GLN A 75 3.89 -12.41 -2.23
CA GLN A 75 3.06 -11.53 -3.05
C GLN A 75 2.07 -10.80 -2.15
N ALA A 76 1.93 -9.49 -2.33
CA ALA A 76 0.98 -8.70 -1.53
C ALA A 76 -0.47 -9.11 -1.84
N SER A 77 -0.76 -9.52 -3.08
CA SER A 77 -2.07 -10.00 -3.52
C SER A 77 -2.55 -11.25 -2.77
N ASP A 78 -1.65 -12.10 -2.27
CA ASP A 78 -2.01 -13.26 -1.43
C ASP A 78 -2.70 -12.87 -0.11
N TYR A 79 -2.61 -11.59 0.28
CA TYR A 79 -3.12 -11.07 1.54
C TYR A 79 -4.36 -10.19 1.39
N PHE A 80 -5.01 -10.13 0.24
CA PHE A 80 -6.18 -9.27 0.02
C PHE A 80 -7.31 -9.52 1.01
N ASP A 81 -7.63 -10.78 1.31
CA ASP A 81 -8.65 -11.09 2.31
C ASP A 81 -8.28 -10.61 3.72
N PHE A 82 -7.00 -10.73 4.08
CA PHE A 82 -6.49 -10.21 5.34
C PHE A 82 -6.56 -8.68 5.37
N MET A 83 -6.11 -8.03 4.29
CA MET A 83 -6.14 -6.56 4.18
C MET A 83 -7.58 -6.03 4.27
N TYR A 84 -8.53 -6.71 3.63
CA TYR A 84 -9.94 -6.33 3.69
C TYR A 84 -10.49 -6.41 5.12
N ARG A 85 -10.25 -7.53 5.82
CA ARG A 85 -10.66 -7.70 7.22
C ARG A 85 -9.98 -6.69 8.15
N ALA A 86 -8.71 -6.40 7.93
CA ALA A 86 -7.99 -5.38 8.69
C ALA A 86 -8.59 -3.99 8.45
N ALA A 87 -9.03 -3.68 7.23
CA ALA A 87 -9.71 -2.44 6.91
C ALA A 87 -11.08 -2.33 7.62
N GLU A 88 -11.89 -3.42 7.62
CA GLU A 88 -13.14 -3.46 8.39
C GLU A 88 -12.88 -3.22 9.89
N TYR A 89 -11.86 -3.86 10.46
CA TYR A 89 -11.49 -3.62 11.86
C TYR A 89 -11.12 -2.16 12.14
N LEU A 90 -10.35 -1.51 11.27
CA LEU A 90 -10.01 -0.09 11.44
C LEU A 90 -11.25 0.82 11.39
N ILE A 91 -12.23 0.48 10.55
CA ILE A 91 -13.50 1.19 10.49
C ILE A 91 -14.29 1.02 11.79
N GLU A 92 -14.43 -0.22 12.26
CA GLU A 92 -15.17 -0.55 13.49
C GLU A 92 -14.54 0.12 14.72
N ALA A 93 -13.20 0.19 14.76
CA ALA A 93 -12.46 0.86 15.82
C ALA A 93 -12.50 2.40 15.71
N GLY A 94 -13.09 2.97 14.65
CA GLY A 94 -13.17 4.41 14.43
C GLY A 94 -11.87 5.05 13.92
N HIS A 95 -10.93 4.24 13.42
CA HIS A 95 -9.62 4.67 12.91
C HIS A 95 -9.57 4.83 11.39
N ALA A 96 -10.67 4.56 10.70
CA ALA A 96 -10.79 4.77 9.26
C ALA A 96 -12.21 5.21 8.89
N TYR A 97 -12.34 5.91 7.78
CA TYR A 97 -13.63 6.35 7.23
C TYR A 97 -13.62 6.30 5.70
N VAL A 98 -14.79 6.10 5.11
CA VAL A 98 -14.98 6.16 3.66
C VAL A 98 -15.17 7.62 3.25
N ASP A 99 -14.33 8.09 2.34
CA ASP A 99 -14.37 9.45 1.80
C ASP A 99 -14.91 9.39 0.35
N GLU A 100 -15.91 10.21 0.07
CA GLU A 100 -16.55 10.34 -1.25
C GLU A 100 -16.14 11.64 -1.97
N GLN A 101 -15.14 12.36 -1.44
CA GLN A 101 -14.56 13.51 -2.14
C GLN A 101 -13.88 13.07 -3.43
N SER A 102 -13.89 13.94 -4.42
CA SER A 102 -13.07 13.77 -5.62
C SER A 102 -11.57 13.76 -5.28
N ALA A 103 -10.75 13.18 -6.15
CA ALA A 103 -9.29 13.22 -5.98
C ALA A 103 -8.75 14.66 -5.98
N GLU A 104 -9.42 15.58 -6.69
CA GLU A 104 -9.09 17.00 -6.74
C GLU A 104 -9.39 17.68 -5.40
N ASP A 105 -10.59 17.48 -4.86
CA ASP A 105 -10.97 18.03 -3.54
C ASP A 105 -10.07 17.49 -2.43
N MET A 106 -9.79 16.19 -2.40
CA MET A 106 -8.88 15.60 -1.44
C MET A 106 -7.48 16.20 -1.51
N ARG A 107 -6.99 16.50 -2.72
CA ARG A 107 -5.69 17.15 -2.92
C ARG A 107 -5.72 18.59 -2.44
N ALA A 108 -6.76 19.35 -2.77
CA ALA A 108 -6.93 20.73 -2.33
C ALA A 108 -7.05 20.84 -0.80
N ASN A 109 -7.82 19.93 -0.19
CA ASN A 109 -8.07 19.91 1.24
C ASN A 109 -6.90 19.36 2.07
N ARG A 110 -5.93 18.69 1.46
CA ARG A 110 -4.75 18.17 2.18
C ARG A 110 -3.83 19.27 2.70
N GLY A 111 -3.87 20.47 2.09
CA GLY A 111 -2.98 21.56 2.40
C GLY A 111 -1.54 21.32 1.93
N ASP A 112 -0.62 22.13 2.43
CA ASP A 112 0.82 22.07 2.10
C ASP A 112 1.69 22.16 3.36
N PHE A 113 3.01 22.32 3.21
CA PHE A 113 3.96 22.40 4.34
C PHE A 113 3.73 23.61 5.25
N GLY A 114 3.15 24.69 4.74
CA GLY A 114 2.86 25.92 5.51
C GLY A 114 1.40 26.07 5.92
N LYS A 115 0.52 25.20 5.42
CA LYS A 115 -0.92 25.30 5.64
C LYS A 115 -1.50 23.93 6.06
N PRO A 116 -2.22 23.86 7.20
CA PRO A 116 -2.87 22.63 7.61
C PRO A 116 -3.93 22.18 6.59
N GLY A 117 -4.27 20.91 6.63
CA GLY A 117 -5.38 20.35 5.86
C GLY A 117 -6.73 20.73 6.48
N ILE A 118 -7.79 20.44 5.73
CA ILE A 118 -9.19 20.63 6.11
C ILE A 118 -9.82 19.25 6.25
N ASP A 119 -10.57 19.04 7.31
CA ASP A 119 -11.31 17.80 7.55
C ASP A 119 -12.30 17.54 6.41
N SER A 120 -12.36 16.27 5.96
CA SER A 120 -13.40 15.84 5.03
C SER A 120 -14.78 15.93 5.68
N PRO A 121 -15.82 16.31 4.94
CA PRO A 121 -17.21 16.28 5.44
C PRO A 121 -17.66 14.89 5.87
N TYR A 122 -17.01 13.85 5.34
CA TYR A 122 -17.30 12.44 5.64
C TYR A 122 -16.54 11.90 6.86
N ARG A 123 -15.61 12.66 7.41
CA ARG A 123 -14.75 12.25 8.55
C ARG A 123 -15.54 11.98 9.83
N SER A 124 -16.72 12.57 9.97
CA SER A 124 -17.59 12.43 11.15
C SER A 124 -18.61 11.30 11.05
N ARG A 125 -18.63 10.54 9.95
CA ARG A 125 -19.52 9.38 9.80
C ARG A 125 -19.29 8.36 10.90
N THR A 126 -20.37 7.71 11.30
CA THR A 126 -20.30 6.61 12.28
C THR A 126 -19.58 5.40 11.71
N PRO A 127 -18.97 4.55 12.54
CA PRO A 127 -18.36 3.29 12.09
C PRO A 127 -19.35 2.40 11.30
N ALA A 128 -20.62 2.34 11.72
CA ALA A 128 -21.64 1.53 11.05
C ALA A 128 -21.91 2.02 9.61
N GLU A 129 -22.05 3.33 9.41
CA GLU A 129 -22.23 3.92 8.08
C GLU A 129 -21.00 3.70 7.20
N ASN A 130 -19.78 3.89 7.74
CA ASN A 130 -18.55 3.65 7.01
C ASN A 130 -18.39 2.18 6.60
N LEU A 131 -18.73 1.25 7.49
CA LEU A 131 -18.67 -0.18 7.20
C LEU A 131 -19.65 -0.57 6.08
N MET A 132 -20.86 -0.03 6.12
CA MET A 132 -21.85 -0.23 5.04
C MET A 132 -21.30 0.27 3.71
N ARG A 133 -20.78 1.50 3.63
CA ARG A 133 -20.19 2.08 2.43
C ARG A 133 -19.00 1.29 1.92
N PHE A 134 -18.13 0.82 2.81
CA PHE A 134 -16.97 0.02 2.43
C PHE A 134 -17.36 -1.33 1.82
N ARG A 135 -18.43 -1.96 2.33
CA ARG A 135 -18.98 -3.19 1.77
C ARG A 135 -19.65 -2.95 0.39
N GLU A 136 -20.37 -1.84 0.24
CA GLU A 136 -20.92 -1.41 -1.07
C GLU A 136 -19.81 -1.23 -2.11
N MET A 137 -18.65 -0.67 -1.72
CA MET A 137 -17.48 -0.57 -2.61
C MET A 137 -17.03 -1.95 -3.08
N ARG A 138 -16.85 -2.90 -2.16
CA ARG A 138 -16.45 -4.28 -2.50
C ARG A 138 -17.47 -4.94 -3.44
N ASP A 139 -18.75 -4.75 -3.18
CA ASP A 139 -19.83 -5.38 -3.94
C ASP A 139 -20.05 -4.71 -5.32
N GLY A 140 -19.22 -3.72 -5.67
CA GLY A 140 -19.22 -3.08 -6.98
C GLY A 140 -20.39 -2.13 -7.22
N GLN A 141 -21.04 -1.66 -6.15
CA GLN A 141 -22.23 -0.79 -6.25
C GLN A 141 -21.88 0.65 -6.68
N HIS A 142 -20.58 1.01 -6.66
CA HIS A 142 -20.09 2.33 -7.01
C HIS A 142 -19.07 2.27 -8.14
N ALA A 143 -18.93 3.34 -8.90
CA ALA A 143 -17.92 3.46 -9.93
C ALA A 143 -16.51 3.54 -9.34
N ASP A 144 -15.50 3.12 -10.11
CA ASP A 144 -14.10 3.25 -9.72
C ASP A 144 -13.76 4.71 -9.43
N GLY A 145 -13.07 4.93 -8.31
CA GLY A 145 -12.69 6.27 -7.87
C GLY A 145 -13.79 7.09 -7.18
N ALA A 146 -15.02 6.57 -7.08
CA ALA A 146 -16.11 7.28 -6.40
C ALA A 146 -15.88 7.39 -4.88
N MET A 147 -15.18 6.42 -4.31
CA MET A 147 -14.92 6.34 -2.87
C MET A 147 -13.52 5.80 -2.59
N VAL A 148 -12.98 6.17 -1.44
CA VAL A 148 -11.70 5.66 -0.93
C VAL A 148 -11.76 5.53 0.58
N LEU A 149 -11.12 4.51 1.15
CA LEU A 149 -10.96 4.39 2.59
C LEU A 149 -9.74 5.21 3.03
N ARG A 150 -9.92 6.10 3.98
CA ARG A 150 -8.86 6.92 4.56
C ARG A 150 -8.63 6.56 6.03
N ALA A 151 -7.37 6.57 6.45
CA ALA A 151 -7.06 6.53 7.87
C ALA A 151 -7.52 7.83 8.53
N LYS A 152 -8.04 7.74 9.75
CA LYS A 152 -8.47 8.88 10.56
C LYS A 152 -7.38 9.23 11.56
N ILE A 153 -6.49 10.15 11.19
CA ILE A 153 -5.31 10.52 11.98
C ILE A 153 -5.40 11.98 12.42
N ASP A 154 -4.85 12.89 11.60
CA ASP A 154 -4.81 14.33 11.94
C ASP A 154 -4.59 15.17 10.67
N MET A 155 -5.61 15.88 10.25
CA MET A 155 -5.54 16.76 9.07
C MET A 155 -4.68 18.02 9.32
N ALA A 156 -4.39 18.37 10.57
CA ALA A 156 -3.51 19.48 10.94
C ALA A 156 -2.04 19.07 11.13
N SER A 157 -1.72 17.78 11.01
CA SER A 157 -0.36 17.27 11.19
C SER A 157 0.67 18.03 10.35
N PRO A 158 1.84 18.42 10.91
CA PRO A 158 2.94 18.99 10.13
C PRO A 158 3.51 17.99 9.13
N ASN A 159 3.39 16.69 9.40
CA ASN A 159 3.70 15.63 8.44
C ASN A 159 2.50 15.38 7.52
N ILE A 160 2.61 15.82 6.27
CA ILE A 160 1.55 15.68 5.26
C ILE A 160 1.11 14.21 5.08
N ASN A 161 2.01 13.24 5.28
CA ASN A 161 1.67 11.82 5.16
C ASN A 161 0.74 11.30 6.27
N LEU A 162 0.57 12.04 7.35
CA LEU A 162 -0.36 11.72 8.44
C LEU A 162 -1.70 12.46 8.33
N ARG A 163 -1.90 13.23 7.26
CA ARG A 163 -3.16 13.95 7.01
C ARG A 163 -4.18 13.06 6.33
N ASP A 164 -4.73 12.15 7.10
CA ASP A 164 -5.76 11.17 6.68
C ASP A 164 -5.44 10.53 5.31
N PRO A 165 -4.35 9.77 5.19
CA PRO A 165 -3.95 9.17 3.90
C PRO A 165 -4.98 8.13 3.44
N ALA A 166 -5.11 7.97 2.12
CA ALA A 166 -5.83 6.85 1.54
C ALA A 166 -5.09 5.55 1.83
N ILE A 167 -5.78 4.56 2.42
CA ILE A 167 -5.22 3.26 2.80
C ILE A 167 -5.82 2.09 2.03
N TYR A 168 -7.00 2.26 1.44
CA TYR A 168 -7.65 1.21 0.67
C TYR A 168 -8.51 1.82 -0.45
N ARG A 169 -8.44 1.22 -1.62
CA ARG A 169 -9.32 1.50 -2.75
C ARG A 169 -9.66 0.19 -3.45
N ILE A 170 -10.83 0.10 -4.04
CA ILE A 170 -11.25 -1.04 -4.84
C ILE A 170 -11.18 -0.63 -6.30
N ARG A 171 -10.55 -1.46 -7.11
CA ARG A 171 -10.50 -1.35 -8.57
C ARG A 171 -11.08 -2.62 -9.18
N ARG A 172 -11.80 -2.47 -10.27
CA ARG A 172 -12.18 -3.58 -11.13
C ARG A 172 -11.00 -3.92 -12.03
N ALA A 173 -10.68 -5.20 -12.13
CA ALA A 173 -9.68 -5.75 -13.04
C ALA A 173 -10.38 -6.37 -14.25
#